data_839e6e78ad9b5f393ff4b4e9643b8fa6
#
_entry.id   839e6e78ad9b5f393ff4b4e9643b8fa6
#
_cell.length_a   1.000
_cell.length_b   1.000
_cell.length_c   1.000
_cell.angle_alpha   90.00
_cell.angle_beta   90.00
_cell.angle_gamma   90.00
#
_symmetry.space_group_name_H-M   'P 1'
#
loop_
_entity.id
_entity.type
_entity.pdbx_description
1 polymer ?
#
loop_
_entity_poly.entity_id
_entity_poly.type
_entity_poly.pdbx_seq_one_letter_code
_entity_poly.pdbx_strand_id
1 'polypeptide(L)'
;MLITLGLILLILIMVVGGDRGVVSLIALCGNLLILSLAIWLMASGVPVLLVTVCVGVVISCITLFYQNGRNGKTWSAFLATMITMLLLFFFIYIVVWRSEAGGLNEIQQVGEDVFYYNMNLNISMRNVAVSVILLSTLGAVLDMALTVTTSVYEVKSHKEDMTFKELIHSGMQIGKEVTGTTVNTLLFAYLGESLLLFSYLRMQAYSFELLLNSKIMFESCASMIFGAIACVVVMPVAAVAGGYFFRFK
;
A
#
# COMPACT_ATOMS: atom_id res chain seq x y z
N MET A 1 -0.53 -17.35 -22.38
CA MET A 1 -0.94 -17.76 -21.02
C MET A 1 -1.31 -16.58 -20.12
N LEU A 2 -0.48 -15.53 -19.97
CA LEU A 2 -0.80 -14.35 -19.13
C LEU A 2 -2.10 -13.66 -19.57
N ILE A 3 -2.28 -13.44 -20.87
CA ILE A 3 -3.50 -12.82 -21.43
C ILE A 3 -4.74 -13.67 -21.16
N THR A 4 -4.65 -14.99 -21.33
CA THR A 4 -5.77 -15.90 -21.04
C THR A 4 -6.13 -15.90 -19.57
N LEU A 5 -5.12 -15.87 -18.66
CA LEU A 5 -5.35 -15.77 -17.23
C LEU A 5 -6.02 -14.43 -16.85
N GLY A 6 -5.56 -13.33 -17.45
CA GLY A 6 -6.16 -12.00 -17.28
C GLY A 6 -7.61 -11.94 -17.75
N LEU A 7 -7.92 -12.55 -18.90
CA LEU A 7 -9.29 -12.66 -19.40
C LEU A 7 -10.20 -13.49 -18.48
N ILE A 8 -9.69 -14.61 -17.96
CA ILE A 8 -10.42 -15.43 -16.99
C ILE A 8 -10.73 -14.63 -15.73
N LEU A 9 -9.74 -13.92 -15.18
CA LEU A 9 -9.93 -13.07 -14.01
C LEU A 9 -10.99 -11.99 -14.28
N LEU A 10 -10.91 -11.32 -15.42
CA LEU A 10 -11.84 -10.27 -15.82
C LEU A 10 -13.28 -10.80 -15.94
N ILE A 11 -13.47 -11.96 -16.58
CA ILE A 11 -14.78 -12.62 -16.70
C ILE A 11 -15.30 -13.00 -15.31
N LEU A 12 -14.47 -13.59 -14.45
CA LEU A 12 -14.88 -13.99 -13.10
C LEU A 12 -15.31 -12.79 -12.25
N ILE A 13 -14.58 -11.69 -12.30
CA ILE A 13 -14.94 -10.47 -11.55
C ILE A 13 -16.28 -9.90 -12.06
N MET A 14 -16.53 -9.91 -13.37
CA MET A 14 -17.80 -9.44 -13.94
C MET A 14 -18.96 -10.37 -13.56
N VAL A 15 -18.78 -11.69 -13.69
CA VAL A 15 -19.86 -12.67 -13.44
C VAL A 15 -20.22 -12.74 -11.95
N VAL A 16 -19.22 -12.76 -11.06
CA VAL A 16 -19.45 -12.87 -9.61
C VAL A 16 -19.76 -11.52 -8.97
N GLY A 17 -19.08 -10.46 -9.40
CA GLY A 17 -19.19 -9.12 -8.81
C GLY A 17 -20.35 -8.26 -9.37
N GLY A 18 -20.93 -8.63 -10.52
CA GLY A 18 -21.98 -7.85 -11.19
C GLY A 18 -21.55 -6.41 -11.43
N ASP A 19 -22.46 -5.45 -11.23
CA ASP A 19 -22.18 -4.02 -11.42
C ASP A 19 -21.04 -3.50 -10.57
N ARG A 20 -20.93 -4.00 -9.32
CA ARG A 20 -19.80 -3.63 -8.43
C ARG A 20 -18.47 -4.18 -8.92
N GLY A 21 -18.48 -5.37 -9.53
CA GLY A 21 -17.29 -5.96 -10.15
C GLY A 21 -16.76 -5.11 -11.31
N VAL A 22 -17.67 -4.61 -12.17
CA VAL A 22 -17.30 -3.72 -13.28
C VAL A 22 -16.69 -2.42 -12.78
N VAL A 23 -17.28 -1.78 -11.77
CA VAL A 23 -16.73 -0.55 -11.16
C VAL A 23 -15.35 -0.81 -10.55
N SER A 24 -15.17 -1.96 -9.89
CA SER A 24 -13.88 -2.37 -9.32
C SER A 24 -12.81 -2.57 -10.40
N LEU A 25 -13.15 -3.17 -11.52
CA LEU A 25 -12.25 -3.34 -12.68
C LEU A 25 -11.84 -1.99 -13.28
N ILE A 26 -12.78 -1.06 -13.44
CA ILE A 26 -12.47 0.28 -13.95
C ILE A 26 -11.52 1.00 -12.98
N ALA A 27 -11.77 0.90 -11.67
CA ALA A 27 -10.89 1.47 -10.66
C ALA A 27 -9.48 0.85 -10.71
N LEU A 28 -9.38 -0.47 -10.86
CA LEU A 28 -8.11 -1.19 -11.01
C LEU A 28 -7.33 -0.73 -12.25
N CYS A 29 -8.00 -0.66 -13.41
CA CYS A 29 -7.38 -0.15 -14.64
C CYS A 29 -6.92 1.31 -14.47
N GLY A 30 -7.74 2.15 -13.83
CA GLY A 30 -7.37 3.53 -13.51
C GLY A 30 -6.12 3.62 -12.62
N ASN A 31 -6.06 2.82 -11.56
CA ASN A 31 -4.90 2.77 -10.66
C ASN A 31 -3.63 2.30 -11.40
N LEU A 32 -3.74 1.29 -12.29
CA LEU A 32 -2.62 0.84 -13.12
C LEU A 32 -2.12 1.92 -14.07
N LEU A 33 -3.01 2.66 -14.72
CA LEU A 33 -2.65 3.77 -15.59
C LEU A 33 -1.93 4.88 -14.81
N ILE A 34 -2.40 5.21 -13.61
CA ILE A 34 -1.79 6.22 -12.75
C ILE A 34 -0.40 5.78 -12.28
N LEU A 35 -0.22 4.51 -11.91
CA LEU A 35 1.10 3.98 -11.57
C LEU A 35 2.05 4.02 -12.77
N SER A 36 1.58 3.66 -13.97
CA SER A 36 2.38 3.74 -15.20
C SER A 36 2.78 5.17 -15.52
N LEU A 37 1.85 6.12 -15.36
CA LEU A 37 2.13 7.56 -15.51
C LEU A 37 3.13 8.05 -14.46
N ALA A 38 3.01 7.58 -13.21
CA ALA A 38 3.95 7.92 -12.15
C ALA A 38 5.38 7.50 -12.48
N ILE A 39 5.56 6.25 -12.96
CA ILE A 39 6.86 5.73 -13.38
C ILE A 39 7.44 6.61 -14.52
N TRP A 40 6.60 6.96 -15.50
CA TRP A 40 7.03 7.83 -16.60
C TRP A 40 7.43 9.23 -16.13
N LEU A 41 6.67 9.84 -15.22
CA LEU A 41 6.99 11.16 -14.63
C LEU A 41 8.30 11.11 -13.83
N MET A 42 8.49 10.07 -13.01
CA MET A 42 9.74 9.87 -12.27
C MET A 42 10.94 9.70 -13.20
N ALA A 43 10.77 8.93 -14.28
CA ALA A 43 11.80 8.75 -15.30
C ALA A 43 12.09 10.06 -16.08
N SER A 44 11.13 10.97 -16.20
CA SER A 44 11.30 12.29 -16.82
C SER A 44 11.99 13.32 -15.90
N GLY A 45 12.44 12.93 -14.70
CA GLY A 45 13.17 13.80 -13.77
C GLY A 45 12.28 14.61 -12.81
N VAL A 46 10.98 14.36 -12.74
CA VAL A 46 10.11 14.97 -11.73
C VAL A 46 10.48 14.45 -10.34
N PRO A 47 10.47 15.29 -9.28
CA PRO A 47 10.82 14.85 -7.93
C PRO A 47 10.00 13.64 -7.47
N VAL A 48 10.70 12.52 -7.21
CA VAL A 48 10.09 11.21 -6.93
C VAL A 48 9.09 11.27 -5.77
N LEU A 49 9.45 11.91 -4.65
CA LEU A 49 8.58 12.00 -3.47
C LEU A 49 7.31 12.80 -3.73
N LEU A 50 7.39 13.86 -4.55
CA LEU A 50 6.20 14.64 -4.92
C LEU A 50 5.24 13.79 -5.77
N VAL A 51 5.77 13.08 -6.78
CA VAL A 51 4.97 12.16 -7.60
C VAL A 51 4.31 11.10 -6.72
N THR A 52 5.06 10.50 -5.79
CA THR A 52 4.55 9.47 -4.87
C THR A 52 3.37 9.96 -4.04
N VAL A 53 3.49 11.15 -3.44
CA VAL A 53 2.39 11.72 -2.63
C VAL A 53 1.17 12.00 -3.50
N CYS A 54 1.35 12.64 -4.67
CA CYS A 54 0.25 12.91 -5.59
C CYS A 54 -0.45 11.62 -6.04
N VAL A 55 0.31 10.62 -6.43
CA VAL A 55 -0.20 9.30 -6.87
C VAL A 55 -0.93 8.59 -5.73
N GLY A 56 -0.37 8.61 -4.52
CA GLY A 56 -1.02 8.04 -3.33
C GLY A 56 -2.38 8.68 -3.05
N VAL A 57 -2.49 10.01 -3.15
CA VAL A 57 -3.77 10.73 -3.00
C VAL A 57 -4.75 10.35 -4.11
N VAL A 58 -4.32 10.32 -5.38
CA VAL A 58 -5.19 10.03 -6.53
C VAL A 58 -5.70 8.58 -6.47
N ILE A 59 -4.83 7.61 -6.19
CA ILE A 59 -5.23 6.19 -6.01
C ILE A 59 -6.21 6.07 -4.85
N SER A 60 -5.98 6.75 -3.73
CA SER A 60 -6.91 6.75 -2.59
C SER A 60 -8.26 7.34 -2.96
N CYS A 61 -8.30 8.41 -3.74
CA CYS A 61 -9.55 9.01 -4.23
C CYS A 61 -10.32 8.05 -5.15
N ILE A 62 -9.64 7.38 -6.09
CA ILE A 62 -10.28 6.43 -6.99
C ILE A 62 -10.81 5.24 -6.19
N THR A 63 -10.00 4.63 -5.34
CA THR A 63 -10.38 3.44 -4.59
C THR A 63 -11.50 3.73 -3.59
N LEU A 64 -11.44 4.84 -2.86
CA LEU A 64 -12.44 5.15 -1.84
C LEU A 64 -13.71 5.78 -2.42
N PHE A 65 -13.60 6.81 -3.28
CA PHE A 65 -14.76 7.57 -3.72
C PHE A 65 -15.40 7.04 -5.00
N TYR A 66 -14.60 6.59 -5.97
CA TYR A 66 -15.16 6.06 -7.21
C TYR A 66 -15.71 4.64 -7.01
N GLN A 67 -14.94 3.76 -6.35
CA GLN A 67 -15.33 2.36 -6.15
C GLN A 67 -16.40 2.19 -5.05
N ASN A 68 -16.34 2.96 -3.95
CA ASN A 68 -17.20 2.80 -2.78
C ASN A 68 -18.22 3.92 -2.58
N GLY A 69 -18.24 4.90 -3.51
CA GLY A 69 -19.17 6.03 -3.47
C GLY A 69 -18.81 7.12 -2.46
N ARG A 70 -19.45 8.27 -2.57
CA ARG A 70 -19.18 9.44 -1.70
C ARG A 70 -20.09 9.43 -0.48
N ASN A 71 -19.69 8.72 0.54
CA ASN A 71 -20.44 8.55 1.80
C ASN A 71 -19.58 9.00 2.98
N GLY A 72 -20.20 9.20 4.17
CA GLY A 72 -19.47 9.54 5.40
C GLY A 72 -18.38 8.52 5.77
N LYS A 73 -18.62 7.21 5.51
CA LYS A 73 -17.63 6.15 5.73
C LYS A 73 -16.39 6.28 4.82
N THR A 74 -16.58 6.66 3.56
CA THR A 74 -15.46 6.84 2.62
C THR A 74 -14.66 8.10 2.91
N TRP A 75 -15.29 9.16 3.39
CA TRP A 75 -14.60 10.36 3.85
C TRP A 75 -13.78 10.11 5.12
N SER A 76 -14.34 9.38 6.09
CA SER A 76 -13.60 9.01 7.30
C SER A 76 -12.43 8.08 7.00
N ALA A 77 -12.62 7.11 6.08
CA ALA A 77 -11.55 6.24 5.60
C ALA A 77 -10.45 7.03 4.88
N PHE A 78 -10.81 7.98 4.01
CA PHE A 78 -9.86 8.83 3.31
C PHE A 78 -9.00 9.66 4.28
N LEU A 79 -9.62 10.30 5.26
CA LEU A 79 -8.91 11.06 6.27
C LEU A 79 -7.95 10.17 7.07
N ALA A 80 -8.41 8.98 7.49
CA ALA A 80 -7.59 8.02 8.21
C ALA A 80 -6.39 7.56 7.37
N THR A 81 -6.62 7.27 6.08
CA THR A 81 -5.55 6.89 5.14
C THR A 81 -4.52 8.02 5.00
N MET A 82 -4.96 9.26 4.79
CA MET A 82 -4.03 10.39 4.62
C MET A 82 -3.16 10.62 5.86
N ILE A 83 -3.75 10.59 7.05
CA ILE A 83 -3.02 10.73 8.31
C ILE A 83 -2.01 9.59 8.47
N THR A 84 -2.44 8.35 8.25
CA THR A 84 -1.56 7.17 8.39
C THR A 84 -0.42 7.21 7.39
N MET A 85 -0.70 7.53 6.12
CA MET A 85 0.33 7.61 5.07
C MET A 85 1.34 8.73 5.37
N LEU A 86 0.90 9.85 5.94
CA LEU A 86 1.80 10.93 6.35
C LEU A 86 2.71 10.49 7.51
N LEU A 87 2.17 9.79 8.52
CA LEU A 87 2.97 9.23 9.61
C LEU A 87 3.99 8.21 9.08
N LEU A 88 3.55 7.28 8.22
CA LEU A 88 4.41 6.28 7.62
C LEU A 88 5.51 6.91 6.75
N PHE A 89 5.20 7.95 6.00
CA PHE A 89 6.18 8.67 5.20
C PHE A 89 7.37 9.14 6.04
N PHE A 90 7.13 9.75 7.20
CA PHE A 90 8.20 10.17 8.09
C PHE A 90 9.02 9.00 8.63
N PHE A 91 8.35 7.93 9.07
CA PHE A 91 9.05 6.74 9.58
C PHE A 91 9.89 6.04 8.51
N ILE A 92 9.30 5.81 7.32
CA ILE A 92 10.00 5.17 6.21
C ILE A 92 11.18 6.03 5.76
N TYR A 93 10.99 7.35 5.65
CA TYR A 93 12.05 8.26 5.26
C TYR A 93 13.24 8.20 6.22
N ILE A 94 13.00 8.21 7.55
CA ILE A 94 14.05 8.11 8.56
C ILE A 94 14.78 6.75 8.46
N VAL A 95 14.03 5.65 8.32
CA VAL A 95 14.64 4.31 8.26
C VAL A 95 15.47 4.13 7.00
N VAL A 96 14.97 4.53 5.83
CA VAL A 96 15.72 4.45 4.57
C VAL A 96 16.96 5.36 4.57
N TRP A 97 16.87 6.52 5.24
CA TRP A 97 18.01 7.41 5.39
C TRP A 97 19.10 6.83 6.32
N ARG A 98 18.70 6.16 7.39
CA ARG A 98 19.62 5.57 8.38
C ARG A 98 20.24 4.26 7.90
N SER A 99 19.52 3.49 7.09
CA SER A 99 19.97 2.18 6.58
C SER A 99 21.00 2.29 5.43
N GLU A 100 21.26 3.49 4.89
CA GLU A 100 22.10 3.71 3.71
C GLU A 100 21.70 2.83 2.49
N ALA A 101 20.47 2.32 2.48
CA ALA A 101 19.90 1.46 1.42
C ALA A 101 19.71 2.19 0.08
N GLY A 102 20.12 3.45 -0.02
CA GLY A 102 20.07 4.22 -1.26
C GLY A 102 21.11 3.73 -2.27
N GLY A 103 20.68 3.48 -3.48
CA GLY A 103 21.52 3.03 -4.61
C GLY A 103 20.86 1.90 -5.38
N LEU A 104 21.45 1.53 -6.49
CA LEU A 104 21.01 0.36 -7.26
C LEU A 104 21.18 -0.90 -6.41
N ASN A 105 20.21 -1.80 -6.49
CA ASN A 105 20.28 -3.08 -5.82
C ASN A 105 21.23 -4.06 -6.58
N GLU A 106 21.55 -5.18 -5.95
CA GLU A 106 22.55 -6.12 -6.46
C GLU A 106 22.19 -6.69 -7.84
N ILE A 107 20.91 -6.88 -8.15
CA ILE A 107 20.44 -7.35 -9.47
C ILE A 107 20.58 -6.24 -10.52
N GLN A 108 20.23 -5.01 -10.16
CA GLN A 108 20.32 -3.87 -11.05
C GLN A 108 21.77 -3.51 -11.42
N GLN A 109 22.72 -3.82 -10.54
CA GLN A 109 24.16 -3.58 -10.79
C GLN A 109 24.77 -4.57 -11.78
N VAL A 110 24.20 -5.76 -11.94
CA VAL A 110 24.72 -6.82 -12.81
C VAL A 110 24.32 -6.62 -14.29
N GLY A 111 23.31 -5.79 -14.56
CA GLY A 111 22.90 -5.48 -15.91
C GLY A 111 23.87 -4.52 -16.59
N GLU A 112 24.64 -4.96 -17.59
CA GLU A 112 25.57 -4.11 -18.37
C GLU A 112 24.86 -2.88 -18.96
N ASP A 113 23.57 -2.98 -19.27
CA ASP A 113 22.76 -1.90 -19.83
C ASP A 113 22.53 -0.73 -18.85
N VAL A 114 22.64 -0.94 -17.55
CA VAL A 114 22.47 0.10 -16.53
C VAL A 114 23.54 1.20 -16.65
N PHE A 115 24.74 0.85 -17.07
CA PHE A 115 25.82 1.81 -17.27
C PHE A 115 25.55 2.77 -18.43
N TYR A 116 24.81 2.37 -19.44
CA TYR A 116 24.49 3.22 -20.60
C TYR A 116 23.33 4.20 -20.31
N TYR A 117 22.40 3.85 -19.44
CA TYR A 117 21.22 4.67 -19.15
C TYR A 117 21.38 5.60 -17.94
N ASN A 118 22.38 5.37 -17.10
CA ASN A 118 22.48 6.02 -15.80
C ASN A 118 23.26 7.35 -15.78
N MET A 119 23.84 7.76 -16.88
CA MET A 119 24.76 8.91 -16.88
C MET A 119 24.07 10.28 -16.77
N ASN A 120 22.73 10.39 -16.94
CA ASN A 120 22.04 11.69 -16.94
C ASN A 120 20.73 11.77 -16.14
N LEU A 121 20.32 10.72 -15.46
CA LEU A 121 19.10 10.75 -14.62
C LEU A 121 19.49 11.15 -13.20
N ASN A 122 19.19 12.39 -12.84
CA ASN A 122 19.40 12.95 -11.50
C ASN A 122 18.36 12.41 -10.50
N ILE A 123 18.11 11.08 -10.51
CA ILE A 123 17.11 10.41 -9.71
C ILE A 123 17.78 9.89 -8.43
N SER A 124 17.32 10.36 -7.28
CA SER A 124 17.75 9.83 -5.98
C SER A 124 17.14 8.44 -5.75
N MET A 125 17.93 7.36 -5.88
CA MET A 125 17.50 5.99 -5.62
C MET A 125 17.00 5.80 -4.18
N ARG A 126 17.48 6.60 -3.25
CA ARG A 126 16.98 6.64 -1.87
C ARG A 126 15.53 7.08 -1.81
N ASN A 127 15.16 8.11 -2.58
CA ASN A 127 13.77 8.56 -2.69
C ASN A 127 12.89 7.53 -3.41
N VAL A 128 13.45 6.79 -4.37
CA VAL A 128 12.75 5.68 -5.03
C VAL A 128 12.43 4.57 -4.03
N ALA A 129 13.40 4.16 -3.19
CA ALA A 129 13.16 3.15 -2.16
C ALA A 129 12.06 3.58 -1.16
N VAL A 130 12.07 4.85 -0.71
CA VAL A 130 10.98 5.41 0.12
C VAL A 130 9.64 5.30 -0.60
N SER A 131 9.59 5.61 -1.89
CA SER A 131 8.37 5.59 -2.69
C SER A 131 7.82 4.18 -2.89
N VAL A 132 8.69 3.21 -3.15
CA VAL A 132 8.32 1.80 -3.31
C VAL A 132 7.69 1.27 -2.01
N ILE A 133 8.36 1.47 -0.87
CA ILE A 133 7.84 1.02 0.43
C ILE A 133 6.51 1.73 0.75
N LEU A 134 6.39 3.03 0.48
CA LEU A 134 5.17 3.80 0.78
C LEU A 134 3.99 3.34 -0.10
N LEU A 135 4.19 3.19 -1.41
CA LEU A 135 3.14 2.75 -2.33
C LEU A 135 2.74 1.29 -2.09
N SER A 136 3.68 0.42 -1.72
CA SER A 136 3.37 -0.97 -1.38
C SER A 136 2.47 -1.10 -0.14
N THR A 137 2.60 -0.18 0.83
CA THR A 137 1.77 -0.16 2.04
C THR A 137 0.39 0.47 1.82
N LEU A 138 0.21 1.28 0.76
CA LEU A 138 -1.01 2.04 0.52
C LEU A 138 -2.25 1.16 0.41
N GLY A 139 -2.15 0.04 -0.31
CA GLY A 139 -3.27 -0.90 -0.47
C GLY A 139 -3.79 -1.43 0.86
N ALA A 140 -2.88 -1.87 1.71
CA ALA A 140 -3.22 -2.38 3.04
C ALA A 140 -3.85 -1.30 3.95
N VAL A 141 -3.34 -0.07 3.89
CA VAL A 141 -3.91 1.07 4.63
C VAL A 141 -5.33 1.37 4.17
N LEU A 142 -5.57 1.38 2.85
CA LEU A 142 -6.90 1.63 2.27
C LEU A 142 -7.91 0.57 2.70
N ASP A 143 -7.54 -0.71 2.61
CA ASP A 143 -8.39 -1.83 2.99
C ASP A 143 -8.77 -1.79 4.47
N MET A 144 -7.79 -1.61 5.35
CA MET A 144 -8.02 -1.53 6.78
C MET A 144 -8.80 -0.30 7.18
N ALA A 145 -8.49 0.87 6.60
CA ALA A 145 -9.22 2.11 6.86
C ALA A 145 -10.70 1.95 6.49
N LEU A 146 -10.99 1.42 5.30
CA LEU A 146 -12.36 1.22 4.83
C LEU A 146 -13.10 0.18 5.68
N THR A 147 -12.46 -0.93 6.03
CA THR A 147 -13.04 -1.99 6.85
C THR A 147 -13.44 -1.45 8.22
N VAL A 148 -12.52 -0.79 8.93
CA VAL A 148 -12.79 -0.26 10.28
C VAL A 148 -13.87 0.83 10.23
N THR A 149 -13.80 1.79 9.30
CA THR A 149 -14.78 2.88 9.22
C THR A 149 -16.16 2.38 8.79
N THR A 150 -16.24 1.38 7.90
CA THR A 150 -17.50 0.75 7.52
C THR A 150 -18.13 0.02 8.72
N SER A 151 -17.34 -0.72 9.47
CA SER A 151 -17.82 -1.42 10.66
C SER A 151 -18.32 -0.47 11.75
N VAL A 152 -17.60 0.64 11.99
CA VAL A 152 -18.07 1.70 12.92
C VAL A 152 -19.40 2.30 12.45
N TYR A 153 -19.56 2.51 11.14
CA TYR A 153 -20.80 3.01 10.55
C TYR A 153 -21.95 2.02 10.74
N GLU A 154 -21.74 0.74 10.48
CA GLU A 154 -22.76 -0.31 10.64
C GLU A 154 -23.20 -0.46 12.07
N VAL A 155 -22.26 -0.45 13.03
CA VAL A 155 -22.59 -0.50 14.47
C VAL A 155 -23.42 0.71 14.86
N LYS A 156 -23.06 1.93 14.44
CA LYS A 156 -23.84 3.14 14.70
C LYS A 156 -25.24 3.09 14.09
N SER A 157 -25.39 2.53 12.88
CA SER A 157 -26.68 2.43 12.20
C SER A 157 -27.66 1.45 12.89
N HIS A 158 -27.14 0.46 13.63
CA HIS A 158 -27.96 -0.49 14.38
C HIS A 158 -28.24 -0.02 15.83
N LYS A 159 -27.38 0.84 16.39
CA LYS A 159 -27.50 1.33 17.76
C LYS A 159 -27.19 2.83 17.78
N GLU A 160 -28.22 3.65 17.60
CA GLU A 160 -28.12 5.10 17.47
C GLU A 160 -27.60 5.81 18.74
N ASP A 161 -27.83 5.25 19.92
CA ASP A 161 -27.48 5.86 21.22
C ASP A 161 -26.02 5.66 21.65
N MET A 162 -25.16 5.12 20.76
CA MET A 162 -23.76 4.88 21.12
C MET A 162 -22.96 6.18 21.30
N THR A 163 -22.22 6.20 22.39
CA THR A 163 -21.29 7.29 22.70
C THR A 163 -20.05 7.22 21.80
N PHE A 164 -19.36 8.33 21.66
CA PHE A 164 -18.09 8.40 20.90
C PHE A 164 -17.04 7.36 21.34
N LYS A 165 -16.93 7.14 22.66
CA LYS A 165 -15.99 6.15 23.22
C LYS A 165 -16.37 4.71 22.85
N GLU A 166 -17.65 4.39 22.89
CA GLU A 166 -18.15 3.06 22.49
C GLU A 166 -17.94 2.80 21.00
N LEU A 167 -18.13 3.80 20.14
CA LEU A 167 -17.85 3.70 18.70
C LEU A 167 -16.37 3.42 18.44
N ILE A 168 -15.45 4.14 19.08
CA ILE A 168 -14.01 3.88 18.96
C ILE A 168 -13.69 2.48 19.48
N HIS A 169 -14.23 2.09 20.63
CA HIS A 169 -13.98 0.76 21.19
C HIS A 169 -14.43 -0.35 20.25
N SER A 170 -15.61 -0.22 19.65
CA SER A 170 -16.13 -1.17 18.66
C SER A 170 -15.24 -1.22 17.41
N GLY A 171 -14.84 -0.06 16.85
CA GLY A 171 -13.91 0.00 15.71
C GLY A 171 -12.56 -0.66 16.01
N MET A 172 -12.03 -0.44 17.23
CA MET A 172 -10.79 -1.07 17.68
C MET A 172 -10.92 -2.57 17.86
N GLN A 173 -12.05 -3.06 18.35
CA GLN A 173 -12.28 -4.50 18.52
C GLN A 173 -12.30 -5.21 17.16
N ILE A 174 -13.11 -4.71 16.22
CA ILE A 174 -13.19 -5.26 14.86
C ILE A 174 -11.84 -5.13 14.15
N GLY A 175 -11.17 -3.97 14.27
CA GLY A 175 -9.85 -3.75 13.70
C GLY A 175 -8.83 -4.80 14.17
N LYS A 176 -8.83 -5.18 15.45
CA LYS A 176 -7.95 -6.22 16.00
C LYS A 176 -8.20 -7.60 15.37
N GLU A 177 -9.46 -7.96 15.16
CA GLU A 177 -9.83 -9.24 14.55
C GLU A 177 -9.35 -9.33 13.10
N VAL A 178 -9.51 -8.24 12.34
CA VAL A 178 -9.13 -8.19 10.92
C VAL A 178 -7.62 -8.00 10.73
N THR A 179 -6.93 -7.26 11.62
CA THR A 179 -5.49 -6.98 11.50
C THR A 179 -4.67 -8.25 11.40
N GLY A 180 -4.96 -9.26 12.22
CA GLY A 180 -4.20 -10.52 12.22
C GLY A 180 -4.22 -11.23 10.88
N THR A 181 -5.38 -11.34 10.25
CA THR A 181 -5.53 -11.99 8.94
C THR A 181 -4.90 -11.15 7.83
N THR A 182 -5.07 -9.84 7.86
CA THR A 182 -4.49 -8.93 6.86
C THR A 182 -2.96 -8.94 6.92
N VAL A 183 -2.38 -8.85 8.11
CA VAL A 183 -0.93 -8.93 8.30
C VAL A 183 -0.38 -10.26 7.80
N ASN A 184 -1.02 -11.39 8.15
CA ASN A 184 -0.60 -12.69 7.64
C ASN A 184 -0.65 -12.77 6.11
N THR A 185 -1.71 -12.27 5.49
CA THR A 185 -1.85 -12.23 4.03
C THR A 185 -0.72 -11.43 3.38
N LEU A 186 -0.39 -10.25 3.94
CA LEU A 186 0.72 -9.44 3.46
C LEU A 186 2.06 -10.16 3.63
N LEU A 187 2.31 -10.76 4.79
CA LEU A 187 3.53 -11.53 5.03
C LEU A 187 3.71 -12.65 4.00
N PHE A 188 2.67 -13.44 3.76
CA PHE A 188 2.73 -14.52 2.78
C PHE A 188 2.89 -14.00 1.34
N ALA A 189 2.26 -12.89 0.98
CA ALA A 189 2.42 -12.27 -0.33
C ALA A 189 3.88 -11.85 -0.56
N TYR A 190 4.47 -11.09 0.36
CA TYR A 190 5.86 -10.63 0.26
C TYR A 190 6.87 -11.78 0.36
N LEU A 191 6.65 -12.76 1.23
CA LEU A 191 7.50 -13.94 1.30
C LEU A 191 7.43 -14.75 0.01
N GLY A 192 6.24 -14.93 -0.56
CA GLY A 192 6.05 -15.63 -1.83
C GLY A 192 6.79 -14.95 -2.99
N GLU A 193 6.70 -13.62 -3.08
CA GLU A 193 7.45 -12.83 -4.05
C GLU A 193 8.96 -12.93 -3.84
N SER A 194 9.41 -12.93 -2.59
CA SER A 194 10.83 -12.99 -2.23
C SER A 194 11.46 -14.37 -2.43
N LEU A 195 10.69 -15.46 -2.48
CA LEU A 195 11.23 -16.82 -2.65
C LEU A 195 12.06 -16.99 -3.93
N LEU A 196 11.57 -16.45 -5.04
CA LEU A 196 12.28 -16.50 -6.32
C LEU A 196 13.60 -15.72 -6.24
N LEU A 197 13.55 -14.57 -5.59
CA LEU A 197 14.70 -13.70 -5.36
C LEU A 197 15.76 -14.39 -4.49
N PHE A 198 15.35 -15.01 -3.40
CA PHE A 198 16.27 -15.78 -2.53
C PHE A 198 16.92 -16.92 -3.28
N SER A 199 16.15 -17.64 -4.10
CA SER A 199 16.66 -18.72 -4.93
C SER A 199 17.71 -18.21 -5.91
N TYR A 200 17.46 -17.08 -6.57
CA TYR A 200 18.39 -16.45 -7.50
C TYR A 200 19.70 -16.02 -6.81
N LEU A 201 19.61 -15.29 -5.70
CA LEU A 201 20.79 -14.86 -4.95
C LEU A 201 21.61 -16.05 -4.42
N ARG A 202 20.93 -17.12 -4.02
CA ARG A 202 21.59 -18.37 -3.59
C ARG A 202 22.33 -19.05 -4.75
N MET A 203 21.78 -19.03 -5.96
CA MET A 203 22.45 -19.55 -7.17
C MET A 203 23.71 -18.73 -7.51
N GLN A 204 23.76 -17.46 -7.19
CA GLN A 204 24.93 -16.59 -7.34
C GLN A 204 25.97 -16.77 -6.21
N ALA A 205 25.87 -17.84 -5.43
CA ALA A 205 26.78 -18.17 -4.32
C ALA A 205 26.82 -17.10 -3.20
N TYR A 206 25.77 -16.29 -3.04
CA TYR A 206 25.68 -15.40 -1.88
C TYR A 206 25.64 -16.20 -0.58
N SER A 207 26.52 -15.86 0.36
CA SER A 207 26.46 -16.39 1.73
C SER A 207 25.19 -15.89 2.42
N PHE A 208 24.74 -16.58 3.45
CA PHE A 208 23.55 -16.14 4.20
C PHE A 208 23.72 -14.75 4.82
N GLU A 209 24.94 -14.43 5.24
CA GLU A 209 25.29 -13.13 5.78
C GLU A 209 25.21 -12.00 4.73
N LEU A 210 25.74 -12.23 3.52
CA LEU A 210 25.62 -11.31 2.39
C LEU A 210 24.17 -11.13 1.95
N LEU A 211 23.39 -12.19 2.00
CA LEU A 211 21.97 -12.17 1.65
C LEU A 211 21.17 -11.28 2.61
N LEU A 212 21.38 -11.41 3.92
CA LEU A 212 20.72 -10.58 4.92
C LEU A 212 21.11 -9.10 4.83
N ASN A 213 22.33 -8.81 4.39
CA ASN A 213 22.85 -7.45 4.23
C ASN A 213 22.64 -6.88 2.82
N SER A 214 21.96 -7.61 1.93
CA SER A 214 21.68 -7.12 0.58
C SER A 214 20.60 -6.02 0.58
N LYS A 215 20.72 -5.06 -0.33
CA LYS A 215 19.73 -3.97 -0.49
C LYS A 215 18.36 -4.50 -0.90
N ILE A 216 18.34 -5.51 -1.77
CA ILE A 216 17.11 -6.18 -2.18
C ILE A 216 16.37 -6.78 -0.99
N MET A 217 17.11 -7.47 -0.11
CA MET A 217 16.54 -8.04 1.10
C MET A 217 15.98 -6.95 2.01
N PHE A 218 16.73 -5.86 2.17
CA PHE A 218 16.27 -4.72 2.95
C PHE A 218 14.95 -4.14 2.39
N GLU A 219 14.84 -3.88 1.09
CA GLU A 219 13.64 -3.33 0.46
C GLU A 219 12.43 -4.25 0.64
N SER A 220 12.60 -5.56 0.42
CA SER A 220 11.54 -6.56 0.60
C SER A 220 11.10 -6.67 2.06
N CYS A 221 12.05 -6.79 2.99
CA CYS A 221 11.74 -6.86 4.41
C CYS A 221 11.13 -5.57 4.95
N ALA A 222 11.64 -4.41 4.51
CA ALA A 222 11.08 -3.12 4.88
C ALA A 222 9.63 -2.98 4.41
N SER A 223 9.32 -3.31 3.16
CA SER A 223 7.95 -3.29 2.62
C SER A 223 7.01 -4.18 3.45
N MET A 224 7.46 -5.38 3.80
CA MET A 224 6.71 -6.32 4.63
C MET A 224 6.44 -5.77 6.04
N ILE A 225 7.49 -5.30 6.72
CA ILE A 225 7.40 -4.79 8.10
C ILE A 225 6.56 -3.51 8.13
N PHE A 226 6.81 -2.58 7.22
CA PHE A 226 6.02 -1.34 7.16
C PHE A 226 4.56 -1.60 6.75
N GLY A 227 4.28 -2.59 5.89
CA GLY A 227 2.92 -3.04 5.60
C GLY A 227 2.19 -3.53 6.85
N ALA A 228 2.84 -4.35 7.68
CA ALA A 228 2.30 -4.81 8.95
C ALA A 228 2.10 -3.67 9.96
N ILE A 229 3.09 -2.79 10.11
CA ILE A 229 2.99 -1.59 10.96
C ILE A 229 1.83 -0.69 10.49
N ALA A 230 1.69 -0.51 9.18
CA ALA A 230 0.63 0.29 8.57
C ALA A 230 -0.77 -0.20 8.97
N CYS A 231 -1.01 -1.53 8.92
CA CYS A 231 -2.28 -2.13 9.35
C CYS A 231 -2.57 -1.86 10.84
N VAL A 232 -1.56 -1.92 11.69
CA VAL A 232 -1.72 -1.66 13.13
C VAL A 232 -1.97 -0.18 13.40
N VAL A 233 -1.26 0.72 12.72
CA VAL A 233 -1.36 2.18 12.94
C VAL A 233 -2.66 2.75 12.37
N VAL A 234 -3.12 2.28 11.22
CA VAL A 234 -4.35 2.78 10.60
C VAL A 234 -5.61 2.44 11.42
N MET A 235 -5.59 1.32 12.15
CA MET A 235 -6.73 0.87 12.94
C MET A 235 -7.23 1.92 13.97
N PRO A 236 -6.40 2.43 14.90
CA PRO A 236 -6.85 3.46 15.83
C PRO A 236 -7.22 4.77 15.13
N VAL A 237 -6.49 5.14 14.09
CA VAL A 237 -6.75 6.38 13.33
C VAL A 237 -8.12 6.29 12.64
N ALA A 238 -8.44 5.14 12.01
CA ALA A 238 -9.70 4.90 11.35
C ALA A 238 -10.88 4.80 12.33
N ALA A 239 -10.67 4.18 13.51
CA ALA A 239 -11.68 4.11 14.56
C ALA A 239 -12.03 5.50 15.09
N VAL A 240 -11.03 6.35 15.33
CA VAL A 240 -11.23 7.74 15.78
C VAL A 240 -11.89 8.57 14.67
N ALA A 241 -11.42 8.49 13.44
CA ALA A 241 -12.01 9.20 12.31
C ALA A 241 -13.48 8.79 12.09
N GLY A 242 -13.77 7.48 12.07
CA GLY A 242 -15.14 6.95 11.97
C GLY A 242 -16.02 7.43 13.12
N GLY A 243 -15.56 7.31 14.36
CA GLY A 243 -16.28 7.79 15.52
C GLY A 243 -16.59 9.28 15.48
N TYR A 244 -15.66 10.11 15.00
CA TYR A 244 -15.87 11.55 14.84
C TYR A 244 -16.92 11.87 13.76
N PHE A 245 -16.84 11.25 12.59
CA PHE A 245 -17.79 11.49 11.49
C PHE A 245 -19.22 11.03 11.83
N PHE A 246 -19.38 9.97 12.63
CA PHE A 246 -20.69 9.40 12.92
C PHE A 246 -21.28 9.84 14.26
N ARG A 247 -20.54 10.63 15.06
CA ARG A 247 -21.04 11.20 16.31
C ARG A 247 -22.24 12.12 16.12
N PHE A 248 -22.27 12.87 15.01
CA PHE A 248 -23.26 13.91 14.73
C PHE A 248 -24.36 13.48 13.73
N LYS A 249 -24.40 12.23 13.39
CA LYS A 249 -25.47 11.64 12.59
C LYS A 249 -26.27 10.67 13.45
#